data_0abceda551da6530351b066417213519
#
_entry.id   0abceda551da6530351b066417213519
#
_cell.length_a   1.000
_cell.length_b   1.000
_cell.length_c   1.000
_cell.angle_alpha   90.00
_cell.angle_beta   90.00
_cell.angle_gamma   90.00
#
_symmetry.space_group_name_H-M   'P 1'
#
loop_
_entity.id
_entity.type
_entity.pdbx_description
1 polymer ?
#
loop_
_entity_poly.entity_id
_entity_poly.type
_entity_poly.pdbx_seq_one_letter_code
_entity_poly.pdbx_strand_id
1 'polypeptide(L)'
;RTAPPEPVRSRTPRGTGLAQVLLCASVMALLAWLVFAQPLQTALILGLGLALSSTAFGLQLLAERRELNSPHGRQAFAVLLFQDIAAIPLIALIPLLGVQPEGSADGNPLVRTAEVLGSIAVIVIGGRYLLRPLFRVVARTGLQEVSTATALLVVIGTAWLMDMVGVSMALGALLARLLLADSEYRHELESQIEPFKGLLLGLFFITVGMQADLSLLASNGSAVALLTALVISLKLPLIYLVGRSVAGLDSANALRLGLVLAAGGEFAFVVFQLAAGHQLLSPSLHGMLVLAITLSMAITPLLILALSPLLSRAANSIRPVPPEYEQIESDSPRVVISGMGRMGQVIARMMRAQRVPYIALDTSVDSIDMSRSLSADMPIFYGDPLRPEILRAAQVDKAQFFIITSSDPDVTLRTAETVRRLYPAITIIARARNRQHVHKLIDLNVLAVRETFHSSLEMSRQILTGMGLSPEQADSRIARFRRHDEAVLAAQHRVYDDAAAVMQTARQARAELETLFDADRIEVNSVQDAVAGATQTPDADGSQRQ
;
A
#
# COMPACT_ATOMS: atom_id res chain seq x y z
N ARG A 1 -28.26 -23.63 -19.63
CA ARG A 1 -27.78 -22.32 -20.20
C ARG A 1 -27.89 -21.31 -19.10
N THR A 2 -26.86 -21.21 -18.26
CA THR A 2 -26.67 -20.13 -17.29
C THR A 2 -25.88 -19.06 -18.00
N ALA A 3 -26.38 -17.83 -17.98
CA ALA A 3 -25.72 -16.68 -18.55
C ALA A 3 -24.32 -16.50 -17.90
N PRO A 4 -23.29 -16.10 -18.66
CA PRO A 4 -21.98 -15.83 -18.10
C PRO A 4 -22.10 -14.69 -17.08
N PRO A 5 -21.33 -14.74 -15.97
CA PRO A 5 -21.33 -13.67 -14.97
C PRO A 5 -20.90 -12.37 -15.66
N GLU A 6 -21.70 -11.32 -15.48
CA GLU A 6 -21.38 -9.99 -15.99
C GLU A 6 -19.99 -9.58 -15.49
N PRO A 7 -19.14 -9.01 -16.35
CA PRO A 7 -17.84 -8.50 -15.93
C PRO A 7 -18.09 -7.40 -14.89
N VAL A 8 -17.51 -7.58 -13.71
CA VAL A 8 -17.48 -6.56 -12.65
C VAL A 8 -16.89 -5.29 -13.28
N ARG A 9 -17.77 -4.36 -13.66
CA ARG A 9 -17.38 -3.04 -14.13
C ARG A 9 -16.56 -2.40 -13.02
N SER A 10 -15.27 -2.34 -13.19
CA SER A 10 -14.36 -1.53 -12.37
C SER A 10 -14.76 -0.07 -12.56
N ARG A 11 -15.70 0.40 -11.72
CA ARG A 11 -16.09 1.81 -11.68
C ARG A 11 -14.87 2.60 -11.26
N THR A 12 -14.60 3.68 -11.99
CA THR A 12 -13.38 4.48 -11.90
C THR A 12 -13.12 4.94 -10.46
N PRO A 13 -11.91 4.80 -9.91
CA PRO A 13 -11.54 5.20 -8.54
C PRO A 13 -11.88 6.66 -8.21
N ARG A 14 -11.92 7.53 -9.22
CA ARG A 14 -12.27 8.96 -9.08
C ARG A 14 -13.72 9.21 -8.63
N GLY A 15 -14.65 8.34 -9.01
CA GLY A 15 -16.06 8.47 -8.62
C GLY A 15 -16.30 8.21 -7.14
N THR A 16 -15.50 7.33 -6.52
CA THR A 16 -15.64 6.97 -5.10
C THR A 16 -15.26 8.14 -4.18
N GLY A 17 -14.17 8.85 -4.49
CA GLY A 17 -13.72 10.02 -3.70
C GLY A 17 -14.71 11.16 -3.73
N LEU A 18 -15.21 11.51 -4.93
CA LEU A 18 -16.22 12.55 -5.09
C LEU A 18 -17.51 12.19 -4.34
N ALA A 19 -18.02 10.97 -4.51
CA ALA A 19 -19.22 10.50 -3.84
C ALA A 19 -19.09 10.54 -2.31
N GLN A 20 -17.93 10.12 -1.79
CA GLN A 20 -17.66 10.15 -0.35
C GLN A 20 -17.64 11.58 0.19
N VAL A 21 -16.90 12.50 -0.43
CA VAL A 21 -16.81 13.90 0.04
C VAL A 21 -18.18 14.57 -0.03
N LEU A 22 -18.89 14.45 -1.15
CA LEU A 22 -20.21 15.07 -1.29
C LEU A 22 -21.23 14.50 -0.30
N LEU A 23 -21.30 13.17 -0.15
CA LEU A 23 -22.25 12.54 0.76
C LEU A 23 -21.96 12.91 2.22
N CYS A 24 -20.71 12.77 2.66
CA CYS A 24 -20.33 13.10 4.04
C CYS A 24 -20.49 14.60 4.32
N ALA A 25 -20.05 15.47 3.41
CA ALA A 25 -20.19 16.91 3.58
C ALA A 25 -21.65 17.34 3.64
N SER A 26 -22.50 16.82 2.76
CA SER A 26 -23.92 17.17 2.73
C SER A 26 -24.65 16.72 4.01
N VAL A 27 -24.43 15.49 4.46
CA VAL A 27 -25.07 14.97 5.68
C VAL A 27 -24.61 15.74 6.91
N MET A 28 -23.30 16.00 7.04
CA MET A 28 -22.75 16.73 8.18
C MET A 28 -23.15 18.21 8.16
N ALA A 29 -23.17 18.85 6.99
CA ALA A 29 -23.65 20.22 6.85
C ALA A 29 -25.16 20.33 7.20
N LEU A 30 -25.97 19.40 6.71
CA LEU A 30 -27.40 19.36 7.01
C LEU A 30 -27.66 19.18 8.51
N LEU A 31 -26.88 18.29 9.17
CA LEU A 31 -26.96 18.10 10.61
C LEU A 31 -26.56 19.38 11.37
N ALA A 32 -25.46 20.03 10.97
CA ALA A 32 -25.02 21.28 11.58
C ALA A 32 -26.04 22.38 11.42
N TRP A 33 -26.69 22.48 10.28
CA TRP A 33 -27.72 23.50 9.98
C TRP A 33 -29.04 23.23 10.71
N LEU A 34 -29.60 22.01 10.59
CA LEU A 34 -30.94 21.69 11.09
C LEU A 34 -30.97 21.35 12.58
N VAL A 35 -29.97 20.62 13.09
CA VAL A 35 -29.96 20.13 14.47
C VAL A 35 -29.21 21.09 15.39
N PHE A 36 -28.06 21.60 14.94
CA PHE A 36 -27.23 22.51 15.75
C PHE A 36 -27.47 23.98 15.43
N ALA A 37 -28.48 24.29 14.57
CA ALA A 37 -28.90 25.63 14.21
C ALA A 37 -27.76 26.59 13.80
N GLN A 38 -26.71 26.04 13.18
CA GLN A 38 -25.59 26.83 12.71
C GLN A 38 -25.96 27.61 11.44
N PRO A 39 -25.43 28.83 11.22
CA PRO A 39 -25.58 29.54 9.95
C PRO A 39 -25.20 28.66 8.76
N LEU A 40 -25.86 28.82 7.63
CA LEU A 40 -25.62 27.98 6.44
C LEU A 40 -24.16 27.97 6.02
N GLN A 41 -23.47 29.11 6.05
CA GLN A 41 -22.06 29.25 5.72
C GLN A 41 -21.17 28.42 6.66
N THR A 42 -21.41 28.54 7.97
CA THR A 42 -20.76 27.75 9.01
C THR A 42 -21.03 26.25 8.82
N ALA A 43 -22.29 25.88 8.58
CA ALA A 43 -22.68 24.48 8.39
C ALA A 43 -22.00 23.84 7.16
N LEU A 44 -21.87 24.58 6.05
CA LEU A 44 -21.17 24.11 4.87
C LEU A 44 -19.68 23.86 5.15
N ILE A 45 -19.02 24.77 5.87
CA ILE A 45 -17.61 24.63 6.24
C ILE A 45 -17.41 23.45 7.19
N LEU A 46 -18.30 23.29 8.19
CA LEU A 46 -18.28 22.13 9.09
C LEU A 46 -18.43 20.83 8.32
N GLY A 47 -19.42 20.76 7.42
CA GLY A 47 -19.65 19.58 6.61
C GLY A 47 -18.46 19.22 5.73
N LEU A 48 -17.91 20.20 5.01
CA LEU A 48 -16.78 20.00 4.12
C LEU A 48 -15.50 19.65 4.90
N GLY A 49 -15.19 20.36 5.98
CA GLY A 49 -13.99 20.09 6.80
C GLY A 49 -14.03 18.71 7.46
N LEU A 50 -15.18 18.34 8.06
CA LEU A 50 -15.35 17.03 8.71
C LEU A 50 -15.44 15.87 7.71
N ALA A 51 -15.81 16.10 6.45
CA ALA A 51 -15.84 15.06 5.41
C ALA A 51 -14.44 14.57 5.05
N LEU A 52 -13.41 15.40 5.22
CA LEU A 52 -12.02 15.02 4.94
C LEU A 52 -11.51 13.99 5.96
N SER A 53 -10.66 13.09 5.51
CA SER A 53 -10.05 12.04 6.33
C SER A 53 -8.53 12.21 6.35
N SER A 54 -7.86 11.65 7.36
CA SER A 54 -6.41 11.76 7.48
C SER A 54 -5.70 10.87 6.47
N THR A 55 -4.96 11.50 5.57
CA THR A 55 -4.13 10.83 4.56
C THR A 55 -2.94 10.15 5.19
N ALA A 56 -2.22 10.86 6.05
CA ALA A 56 -1.01 10.34 6.71
C ALA A 56 -1.35 9.12 7.57
N PHE A 57 -2.36 9.24 8.43
CA PHE A 57 -2.77 8.16 9.32
C PHE A 57 -3.34 6.95 8.55
N GLY A 58 -4.25 7.19 7.58
CA GLY A 58 -4.89 6.13 6.81
C GLY A 58 -3.90 5.29 6.00
N LEU A 59 -2.95 5.95 5.31
CA LEU A 59 -1.93 5.26 4.52
C LEU A 59 -0.91 4.52 5.40
N GLN A 60 -0.47 5.12 6.52
CA GLN A 60 0.44 4.46 7.44
C GLN A 60 -0.19 3.19 8.04
N LEU A 61 -1.44 3.27 8.50
CA LEU A 61 -2.17 2.14 9.04
C LEU A 61 -2.30 0.98 8.03
N LEU A 62 -2.64 1.31 6.77
CA LEU A 62 -2.73 0.32 5.68
C LEU A 62 -1.36 -0.28 5.35
N ALA A 63 -0.28 0.51 5.41
CA ALA A 63 1.08 0.06 5.17
C ALA A 63 1.55 -0.92 6.27
N GLU A 64 1.35 -0.58 7.54
CA GLU A 64 1.70 -1.42 8.69
C GLU A 64 0.96 -2.77 8.64
N ARG A 65 -0.31 -2.76 8.23
CA ARG A 65 -1.13 -3.96 8.04
C ARG A 65 -0.89 -4.70 6.72
N ARG A 66 -0.04 -4.17 5.84
CA ARG A 66 0.21 -4.68 4.48
C ARG A 66 -1.05 -4.78 3.62
N GLU A 67 -2.01 -3.88 3.86
CA GLU A 67 -3.32 -3.86 3.21
C GLU A 67 -3.44 -2.80 2.09
N LEU A 68 -2.36 -2.07 1.74
CA LEU A 68 -2.37 -1.06 0.67
C LEU A 68 -2.85 -1.62 -0.68
N ASN A 69 -2.47 -2.85 -1.02
CA ASN A 69 -2.87 -3.51 -2.25
C ASN A 69 -4.20 -4.28 -2.17
N SER A 70 -4.85 -4.29 -0.99
CA SER A 70 -6.16 -4.90 -0.81
C SER A 70 -7.26 -4.12 -1.56
N PRO A 71 -8.45 -4.71 -1.81
CA PRO A 71 -9.55 -3.99 -2.44
C PRO A 71 -9.92 -2.70 -1.73
N HIS A 72 -10.05 -2.71 -0.39
CA HIS A 72 -10.35 -1.52 0.41
C HIS A 72 -9.15 -0.55 0.49
N GLY A 73 -7.91 -1.05 0.54
CA GLY A 73 -6.71 -0.22 0.58
C GLY A 73 -6.54 0.62 -0.68
N ARG A 74 -6.74 0.04 -1.86
CA ARG A 74 -6.71 0.77 -3.14
C ARG A 74 -7.81 1.83 -3.23
N GLN A 75 -9.01 1.55 -2.72
CA GLN A 75 -10.09 2.52 -2.67
C GLN A 75 -9.82 3.63 -1.65
N ALA A 76 -9.29 3.30 -0.47
CA ALA A 76 -8.87 4.28 0.53
C ALA A 76 -7.81 5.23 -0.05
N PHE A 77 -6.78 4.69 -0.70
CA PHE A 77 -5.76 5.51 -1.38
C PHE A 77 -6.37 6.47 -2.41
N ALA A 78 -7.29 5.97 -3.25
CA ALA A 78 -7.94 6.80 -4.27
C ALA A 78 -8.83 7.91 -3.66
N VAL A 79 -9.56 7.61 -2.57
CA VAL A 79 -10.37 8.59 -1.85
C VAL A 79 -9.49 9.65 -1.20
N LEU A 80 -8.43 9.25 -0.50
CA LEU A 80 -7.49 10.17 0.16
C LEU A 80 -6.79 11.09 -0.84
N LEU A 81 -6.33 10.53 -1.96
CA LEU A 81 -5.74 11.34 -3.04
C LEU A 81 -6.73 12.35 -3.63
N PHE A 82 -8.01 11.95 -3.78
CA PHE A 82 -9.05 12.87 -4.22
C PHE A 82 -9.29 13.98 -3.19
N GLN A 83 -9.33 13.65 -1.90
CA GLN A 83 -9.51 14.63 -0.80
C GLN A 83 -8.36 15.64 -0.75
N ASP A 84 -7.12 15.20 -0.95
CA ASP A 84 -5.94 16.07 -1.03
C ASP A 84 -6.10 17.14 -2.13
N ILE A 85 -6.63 16.74 -3.29
CA ILE A 85 -6.90 17.65 -4.39
C ILE A 85 -8.11 18.55 -4.09
N ALA A 86 -9.18 17.99 -3.51
CA ALA A 86 -10.40 18.70 -3.18
C ALA A 86 -10.21 19.73 -2.05
N ALA A 87 -9.21 19.54 -1.18
CA ALA A 87 -8.88 20.49 -0.12
C ALA A 87 -8.47 21.87 -0.69
N ILE A 88 -7.88 21.93 -1.89
CA ILE A 88 -7.44 23.17 -2.53
C ILE A 88 -8.63 24.13 -2.78
N PRO A 89 -9.64 23.76 -3.58
CA PRO A 89 -10.78 24.65 -3.82
C PRO A 89 -11.59 24.89 -2.54
N LEU A 90 -11.60 23.93 -1.60
CA LEU A 90 -12.28 24.10 -0.31
C LEU A 90 -11.64 25.23 0.50
N ILE A 91 -10.32 25.22 0.66
CA ILE A 91 -9.60 26.27 1.39
C ILE A 91 -9.75 27.63 0.68
N ALA A 92 -9.74 27.65 -0.65
CA ALA A 92 -9.95 28.87 -1.43
C ALA A 92 -11.37 29.45 -1.30
N LEU A 93 -12.36 28.60 -0.99
CA LEU A 93 -13.77 29.03 -0.81
C LEU A 93 -14.02 29.75 0.52
N ILE A 94 -13.24 29.46 1.57
CA ILE A 94 -13.51 29.98 2.92
C ILE A 94 -13.49 31.51 3.00
N PRO A 95 -12.50 32.23 2.43
CA PRO A 95 -12.51 33.70 2.44
C PRO A 95 -13.72 34.32 1.72
N LEU A 96 -14.30 33.59 0.76
CA LEU A 96 -15.49 34.05 0.02
C LEU A 96 -16.80 33.90 0.83
N LEU A 97 -16.79 32.96 1.79
CA LEU A 97 -17.94 32.72 2.70
C LEU A 97 -17.85 33.53 3.97
N GLY A 98 -16.67 34.09 4.31
CA GLY A 98 -16.43 34.85 5.54
C GLY A 98 -17.18 36.17 5.61
N VAL A 99 -17.51 36.59 6.85
CA VAL A 99 -18.09 37.90 7.12
C VAL A 99 -17.01 38.97 6.89
N GLN A 100 -17.31 39.97 6.08
CA GLN A 100 -16.37 41.08 5.88
C GLN A 100 -16.31 41.93 7.14
N PRO A 101 -15.12 42.40 7.59
CA PRO A 101 -15.02 43.39 8.64
C PRO A 101 -15.82 44.64 8.21
N GLU A 102 -16.71 45.10 9.07
CA GLU A 102 -17.39 46.40 8.89
C GLU A 102 -16.34 47.50 8.85
N GLY A 103 -16.03 48.01 7.68
CA GLY A 103 -15.03 49.07 7.49
C GLY A 103 -14.29 49.03 6.14
N SER A 104 -14.38 47.95 5.38
CA SER A 104 -13.89 47.91 3.99
C SER A 104 -15.04 48.15 3.00
N ALA A 105 -15.67 49.32 3.11
CA ALA A 105 -16.89 49.68 2.39
C ALA A 105 -16.75 49.88 0.85
N ASP A 106 -15.57 49.73 0.29
CA ASP A 106 -15.32 50.05 -1.14
C ASP A 106 -14.91 48.87 -2.04
N GLY A 107 -15.00 47.65 -1.57
CA GLY A 107 -14.60 46.51 -2.40
C GLY A 107 -15.78 45.72 -3.01
N ASN A 108 -16.02 45.90 -4.29
CA ASN A 108 -16.95 45.02 -5.03
C ASN A 108 -16.47 43.55 -4.84
N PRO A 109 -17.33 42.63 -4.30
CA PRO A 109 -16.95 41.24 -4.04
C PRO A 109 -16.40 40.54 -5.30
N LEU A 110 -16.82 40.98 -6.49
CA LEU A 110 -16.30 40.50 -7.77
C LEU A 110 -14.83 40.89 -7.99
N VAL A 111 -14.44 42.11 -7.56
CA VAL A 111 -13.04 42.59 -7.69
C VAL A 111 -12.13 41.76 -6.79
N ARG A 112 -12.52 41.54 -5.54
CA ARG A 112 -11.74 40.73 -4.60
C ARG A 112 -11.61 39.26 -5.06
N THR A 113 -12.70 38.68 -5.56
CA THR A 113 -12.66 37.34 -6.15
C THR A 113 -11.70 37.31 -7.34
N ALA A 114 -11.71 38.34 -8.19
CA ALA A 114 -10.81 38.48 -9.32
C ALA A 114 -9.33 38.65 -8.87
N GLU A 115 -9.07 39.39 -7.79
CA GLU A 115 -7.73 39.53 -7.19
C GLU A 115 -7.20 38.21 -6.66
N VAL A 116 -8.01 37.44 -5.92
CA VAL A 116 -7.63 36.12 -5.40
C VAL A 116 -7.37 35.13 -6.53
N LEU A 117 -8.29 35.06 -7.50
CA LEU A 117 -8.10 34.17 -8.66
C LEU A 117 -6.94 34.62 -9.55
N GLY A 118 -6.76 35.93 -9.71
CA GLY A 118 -5.63 36.51 -10.43
C GLY A 118 -4.29 36.17 -9.75
N SER A 119 -4.21 36.27 -8.44
CA SER A 119 -3.01 35.92 -7.66
C SER A 119 -2.69 34.43 -7.77
N ILE A 120 -3.69 33.56 -7.66
CA ILE A 120 -3.52 32.12 -7.88
C ILE A 120 -3.02 31.87 -9.29
N ALA A 121 -3.60 32.50 -10.30
CA ALA A 121 -3.21 32.34 -11.69
C ALA A 121 -1.76 32.83 -11.93
N VAL A 122 -1.37 33.97 -11.35
CA VAL A 122 0.00 34.52 -11.44
C VAL A 122 1.01 33.56 -10.80
N ILE A 123 0.71 33.01 -9.63
CA ILE A 123 1.60 32.06 -8.94
C ILE A 123 1.69 30.74 -9.72
N VAL A 124 0.59 30.21 -10.22
CA VAL A 124 0.60 28.95 -10.98
C VAL A 124 1.32 29.13 -12.32
N ILE A 125 1.02 30.19 -13.06
CA ILE A 125 1.65 30.47 -14.36
C ILE A 125 3.09 30.88 -14.16
N GLY A 126 3.37 31.85 -13.28
CA GLY A 126 4.70 32.33 -12.99
C GLY A 126 5.59 31.24 -12.41
N GLY A 127 5.07 30.45 -11.47
CA GLY A 127 5.75 29.30 -10.89
C GLY A 127 6.15 28.27 -11.97
N ARG A 128 5.25 27.93 -12.87
CA ARG A 128 5.52 26.97 -13.95
C ARG A 128 6.67 27.42 -14.88
N TYR A 129 6.75 28.72 -15.16
CA TYR A 129 7.83 29.28 -15.98
C TYR A 129 9.14 29.48 -15.19
N LEU A 130 9.07 29.86 -13.92
CA LEU A 130 10.23 30.17 -13.09
C LEU A 130 10.89 28.90 -12.51
N LEU A 131 10.11 27.91 -12.11
CA LEU A 131 10.64 26.72 -11.42
C LEU A 131 11.48 25.84 -12.35
N ARG A 132 11.10 25.70 -13.61
CA ARG A 132 11.86 24.90 -14.58
C ARG A 132 13.31 25.35 -14.74
N PRO A 133 13.63 26.66 -15.07
CA PRO A 133 15.01 27.10 -15.14
C PRO A 133 15.71 27.07 -13.79
N LEU A 134 15.01 27.40 -12.69
CA LEU A 134 15.57 27.35 -11.35
C LEU A 134 16.08 25.95 -11.00
N PHE A 135 15.24 24.94 -11.10
CA PHE A 135 15.65 23.56 -10.80
C PHE A 135 16.67 23.01 -11.80
N ARG A 136 16.66 23.46 -13.04
CA ARG A 136 17.72 23.09 -14.01
C ARG A 136 19.10 23.61 -13.59
N VAL A 137 19.17 24.81 -13.04
CA VAL A 137 20.43 25.38 -12.52
C VAL A 137 20.86 24.64 -11.27
N VAL A 138 19.92 24.39 -10.36
CA VAL A 138 20.16 23.67 -9.10
C VAL A 138 20.63 22.23 -9.36
N ALA A 139 19.96 21.50 -10.25
CA ALA A 139 20.35 20.13 -10.61
C ALA A 139 21.76 20.02 -11.20
N ARG A 140 22.26 21.08 -11.86
CA ARG A 140 23.65 21.13 -12.36
C ARG A 140 24.69 21.20 -11.25
N THR A 141 24.33 21.63 -10.04
CA THR A 141 25.27 21.69 -8.91
C THR A 141 25.60 20.30 -8.37
N GLY A 142 24.73 19.31 -8.55
CA GLY A 142 24.85 17.97 -8.01
C GLY A 142 24.79 17.89 -6.47
N LEU A 143 24.48 19.01 -5.78
CA LEU A 143 24.42 19.10 -4.34
C LEU A 143 22.98 18.89 -3.84
N GLN A 144 22.79 17.87 -3.02
CA GLN A 144 21.49 17.47 -2.48
C GLN A 144 20.90 18.55 -1.56
N GLU A 145 21.76 19.19 -0.77
CA GLU A 145 21.39 20.25 0.17
C GLU A 145 20.83 21.48 -0.55
N VAL A 146 21.39 21.82 -1.72
CA VAL A 146 20.93 22.97 -2.52
C VAL A 146 19.56 22.68 -3.11
N SER A 147 19.30 21.46 -3.57
CA SER A 147 17.99 21.05 -4.10
C SER A 147 16.92 21.10 -3.01
N THR A 148 17.22 20.58 -1.82
CA THR A 148 16.30 20.60 -0.66
C THR A 148 16.01 22.03 -0.20
N ALA A 149 17.06 22.87 -0.07
CA ALA A 149 16.91 24.27 0.33
C ALA A 149 16.07 25.06 -0.71
N THR A 150 16.26 24.78 -2.00
CA THR A 150 15.48 25.42 -3.07
C THR A 150 14.01 24.97 -3.02
N ALA A 151 13.73 23.70 -2.77
CA ALA A 151 12.37 23.24 -2.63
C ALA A 151 11.65 23.90 -1.44
N LEU A 152 12.32 24.00 -0.29
CA LEU A 152 11.81 24.71 0.90
C LEU A 152 11.60 26.20 0.61
N LEU A 153 12.55 26.85 -0.08
CA LEU A 153 12.42 28.26 -0.48
C LEU A 153 11.19 28.48 -1.38
N VAL A 154 10.94 27.57 -2.31
CA VAL A 154 9.76 27.66 -3.20
C VAL A 154 8.47 27.51 -2.38
N VAL A 155 8.40 26.55 -1.45
CA VAL A 155 7.21 26.34 -0.61
C VAL A 155 6.96 27.53 0.30
N ILE A 156 7.98 27.99 1.04
CA ILE A 156 7.87 29.12 1.98
C ILE A 156 7.63 30.42 1.21
N GLY A 157 8.35 30.64 0.11
CA GLY A 157 8.19 31.83 -0.73
C GLY A 157 6.79 31.93 -1.35
N THR A 158 6.25 30.84 -1.84
CA THR A 158 4.89 30.80 -2.39
C THR A 158 3.83 31.01 -1.29
N ALA A 159 4.03 30.41 -0.11
CA ALA A 159 3.17 30.63 1.06
C ALA A 159 3.18 32.10 1.50
N TRP A 160 4.34 32.71 1.58
CA TRP A 160 4.51 34.11 1.94
C TRP A 160 3.91 35.08 0.91
N LEU A 161 4.12 34.81 -0.39
CA LEU A 161 3.50 35.60 -1.46
C LEU A 161 1.96 35.57 -1.40
N MET A 162 1.38 34.42 -1.09
CA MET A 162 -0.08 34.32 -0.93
C MET A 162 -0.58 35.10 0.29
N ASP A 163 0.16 35.09 1.39
CA ASP A 163 -0.15 35.84 2.59
C ASP A 163 -0.16 37.37 2.35
N MET A 164 0.82 37.88 1.56
CA MET A 164 0.87 39.30 1.17
C MET A 164 -0.35 39.77 0.38
N VAL A 165 -1.03 38.86 -0.33
CA VAL A 165 -2.26 39.15 -1.11
C VAL A 165 -3.52 38.91 -0.25
N GLY A 166 -3.37 38.59 1.04
CA GLY A 166 -4.46 38.33 1.96
C GLY A 166 -5.10 36.95 1.77
N VAL A 167 -4.38 36.03 1.17
CA VAL A 167 -4.76 34.61 1.01
C VAL A 167 -3.95 33.75 1.98
N SER A 168 -4.49 32.63 2.45
CA SER A 168 -3.80 31.84 3.47
C SER A 168 -2.48 31.27 2.98
N MET A 169 -1.45 31.26 3.86
CA MET A 169 -0.16 30.60 3.64
C MET A 169 -0.32 29.11 3.30
N ALA A 170 -1.32 28.45 3.90
CA ALA A 170 -1.60 27.05 3.65
C ALA A 170 -1.99 26.78 2.18
N LEU A 171 -2.79 27.67 1.57
CA LEU A 171 -3.12 27.58 0.14
C LEU A 171 -1.86 27.81 -0.71
N GLY A 172 -1.00 28.74 -0.33
CA GLY A 172 0.29 28.99 -1.00
C GLY A 172 1.20 27.75 -0.98
N ALA A 173 1.38 27.13 0.18
CA ALA A 173 2.16 25.91 0.31
C ALA A 173 1.57 24.74 -0.52
N LEU A 174 0.23 24.64 -0.56
CA LEU A 174 -0.46 23.61 -1.35
C LEU A 174 -0.30 23.82 -2.86
N LEU A 175 -0.33 25.09 -3.33
CA LEU A 175 -0.03 25.45 -4.71
C LEU A 175 1.44 25.15 -5.08
N ALA A 176 2.38 25.44 -4.17
CA ALA A 176 3.77 25.06 -4.35
C ALA A 176 3.94 23.56 -4.53
N ARG A 177 3.27 22.73 -3.70
CA ARG A 177 3.24 21.26 -3.88
C ARG A 177 2.76 20.86 -5.26
N LEU A 178 1.69 21.48 -5.76
CA LEU A 178 1.17 21.17 -7.09
C LEU A 178 2.17 21.52 -8.20
N LEU A 179 2.81 22.69 -8.09
CA LEU A 179 3.84 23.13 -9.03
C LEU A 179 5.07 22.22 -9.03
N LEU A 180 5.51 21.77 -7.85
CA LEU A 180 6.64 20.84 -7.72
C LEU A 180 6.30 19.43 -8.21
N ALA A 181 5.05 18.98 -8.03
CA ALA A 181 4.59 17.67 -8.52
C ALA A 181 4.58 17.55 -10.05
N ASP A 182 4.37 18.67 -10.75
CA ASP A 182 4.45 18.75 -12.22
C ASP A 182 5.89 18.89 -12.76
N SER A 183 6.88 18.99 -11.86
CA SER A 183 8.29 19.16 -12.23
C SER A 183 8.92 17.85 -12.72
N GLU A 184 9.84 17.96 -13.70
CA GLU A 184 10.68 16.84 -14.16
C GLU A 184 11.57 16.29 -13.04
N TYR A 185 11.84 17.09 -11.99
CA TYR A 185 12.68 16.77 -10.84
C TYR A 185 11.89 16.21 -9.65
N ARG A 186 10.59 15.90 -9.80
CA ARG A 186 9.71 15.50 -8.70
C ARG A 186 10.23 14.30 -7.90
N HIS A 187 10.78 13.29 -8.58
CA HIS A 187 11.28 12.07 -7.92
C HIS A 187 12.53 12.33 -7.09
N GLU A 188 13.39 13.21 -7.57
CA GLU A 188 14.57 13.64 -6.83
C GLU A 188 14.15 14.43 -5.58
N LEU A 189 13.27 15.41 -5.75
CA LEU A 189 12.72 16.20 -4.64
C LEU A 189 11.97 15.32 -3.62
N GLU A 190 11.17 14.36 -4.08
CA GLU A 190 10.44 13.43 -3.22
C GLU A 190 11.40 12.59 -2.38
N SER A 191 12.46 12.03 -2.98
CA SER A 191 13.47 11.24 -2.28
C SER A 191 14.26 12.05 -1.24
N GLN A 192 14.46 13.34 -1.49
CA GLN A 192 15.18 14.25 -0.59
C GLN A 192 14.33 14.73 0.58
N ILE A 193 13.01 14.88 0.38
CA ILE A 193 12.07 15.33 1.42
C ILE A 193 11.60 14.16 2.29
N GLU A 194 11.60 12.93 1.76
CA GLU A 194 11.12 11.73 2.47
C GLU A 194 11.71 11.54 3.87
N PRO A 195 13.04 11.76 4.13
CA PRO A 195 13.59 11.66 5.49
C PRO A 195 13.02 12.68 6.48
N PHE A 196 12.62 13.86 5.99
CA PHE A 196 12.08 14.95 6.81
C PHE A 196 10.56 14.85 7.01
N LYS A 197 9.87 14.06 6.20
CA LYS A 197 8.41 13.93 6.24
C LYS A 197 7.90 13.52 7.62
N GLY A 198 8.51 12.52 8.25
CA GLY A 198 8.14 12.07 9.58
C GLY A 198 8.36 13.14 10.65
N LEU A 199 9.49 13.87 10.57
CA LEU A 199 9.81 14.96 11.49
C LEU A 199 8.82 16.12 11.35
N LEU A 200 8.56 16.57 10.12
CA LEU A 200 7.63 17.66 9.84
C LEU A 200 6.19 17.31 10.25
N LEU A 201 5.78 16.06 9.99
CA LEU A 201 4.48 15.55 10.41
C LEU A 201 4.37 15.51 11.95
N GLY A 202 5.42 15.05 12.64
CA GLY A 202 5.49 15.09 14.11
C GLY A 202 5.39 16.50 14.66
N LEU A 203 6.13 17.46 14.07
CA LEU A 203 6.07 18.88 14.45
C LEU A 203 4.67 19.46 14.23
N PHE A 204 4.02 19.11 13.11
CA PHE A 204 2.65 19.52 12.84
C PHE A 204 1.69 19.01 13.93
N PHE A 205 1.74 17.74 14.29
CA PHE A 205 0.86 17.19 15.33
C PHE A 205 1.16 17.78 16.71
N ILE A 206 2.43 18.08 17.04
CA ILE A 206 2.78 18.77 18.27
C ILE A 206 2.17 20.17 18.28
N THR A 207 2.30 20.92 17.18
CA THR A 207 1.75 22.29 17.08
C THR A 207 0.22 22.29 17.19
N VAL A 208 -0.46 21.35 16.54
CA VAL A 208 -1.92 21.17 16.66
C VAL A 208 -2.31 20.78 18.08
N GLY A 209 -1.55 19.86 18.71
CA GLY A 209 -1.78 19.47 20.09
C GLY A 209 -1.61 20.61 21.08
N MET A 210 -0.66 21.53 20.84
CA MET A 210 -0.44 22.74 21.65
C MET A 210 -1.58 23.77 21.49
N GLN A 211 -2.27 23.79 20.36
CA GLN A 211 -3.45 24.64 20.13
C GLN A 211 -4.74 24.06 20.76
N ALA A 212 -4.71 22.78 21.16
CA ALA A 212 -5.84 22.13 21.79
C ALA A 212 -6.01 22.66 23.24
N ASP A 213 -7.08 23.39 23.46
CA ASP A 213 -7.41 23.88 24.81
C ASP A 213 -8.01 22.76 25.67
N LEU A 214 -7.16 22.13 26.47
CA LEU A 214 -7.56 21.05 27.38
C LEU A 214 -8.54 21.53 28.48
N SER A 215 -8.66 22.82 28.74
CA SER A 215 -9.65 23.36 29.67
C SER A 215 -11.08 23.13 29.16
N LEU A 216 -11.27 23.12 27.83
CA LEU A 216 -12.54 22.75 27.20
C LEU A 216 -12.91 21.28 27.44
N LEU A 217 -11.94 20.41 27.63
CA LEU A 217 -12.22 19.01 27.96
C LEU A 217 -12.75 18.89 29.41
N ALA A 218 -12.25 19.74 30.31
CA ALA A 218 -12.73 19.80 31.69
C ALA A 218 -14.12 20.47 31.80
N SER A 219 -14.36 21.56 31.06
CA SER A 219 -15.59 22.33 31.11
C SER A 219 -16.71 21.78 30.22
N ASN A 220 -16.39 21.28 29.03
CA ASN A 220 -17.34 20.82 28.00
C ASN A 220 -17.01 19.42 27.49
N GLY A 221 -16.43 18.54 28.33
CA GLY A 221 -15.95 17.22 27.93
C GLY A 221 -17.02 16.32 27.31
N SER A 222 -18.27 16.42 27.81
CA SER A 222 -19.41 15.69 27.25
C SER A 222 -19.74 16.15 25.80
N ALA A 223 -19.66 17.45 25.52
CA ALA A 223 -19.90 18.00 24.19
C ALA A 223 -18.78 17.58 23.21
N VAL A 224 -17.51 17.62 23.63
CA VAL A 224 -16.37 17.15 22.85
C VAL A 224 -16.47 15.65 22.56
N ALA A 225 -16.80 14.84 23.58
CA ALA A 225 -17.00 13.39 23.43
C ALA A 225 -18.16 13.08 22.48
N LEU A 226 -19.28 13.79 22.61
CA LEU A 226 -20.43 13.66 21.71
C LEU A 226 -20.06 14.03 20.27
N LEU A 227 -19.35 15.13 20.07
CA LEU A 227 -18.91 15.57 18.73
C LEU A 227 -17.95 14.58 18.11
N THR A 228 -16.98 14.05 18.87
CA THR A 228 -16.06 12.99 18.43
C THR A 228 -16.83 11.73 18.02
N ALA A 229 -17.74 11.28 18.88
CA ALA A 229 -18.57 10.11 18.60
C ALA A 229 -19.46 10.33 17.36
N LEU A 230 -20.01 11.52 17.21
CA LEU A 230 -20.84 11.90 16.07
C LEU A 230 -20.04 11.85 14.75
N VAL A 231 -18.84 12.41 14.74
CA VAL A 231 -17.94 12.37 13.55
C VAL A 231 -17.68 10.94 13.13
N ILE A 232 -17.27 10.07 14.05
CA ILE A 232 -16.94 8.67 13.74
C ILE A 232 -18.21 7.89 13.34
N SER A 233 -19.30 8.03 14.11
CA SER A 233 -20.54 7.28 13.90
C SER A 233 -21.30 7.66 12.62
N LEU A 234 -21.12 8.88 12.12
CA LEU A 234 -21.69 9.31 10.83
C LEU A 234 -20.76 8.92 9.68
N LYS A 235 -19.46 9.20 9.77
CA LYS A 235 -18.53 8.92 8.67
C LYS A 235 -18.46 7.44 8.34
N LEU A 236 -18.36 6.58 9.36
CA LEU A 236 -18.20 5.15 9.16
C LEU A 236 -19.32 4.54 8.29
N PRO A 237 -20.63 4.68 8.62
CA PRO A 237 -21.69 4.11 7.80
C PRO A 237 -21.85 4.80 6.43
N LEU A 238 -21.59 6.12 6.33
CA LEU A 238 -21.64 6.81 5.04
C LEU A 238 -20.54 6.31 4.09
N ILE A 239 -19.33 6.13 4.59
CA ILE A 239 -18.22 5.59 3.80
C ILE A 239 -18.45 4.11 3.48
N TYR A 240 -18.99 3.33 4.42
CA TYR A 240 -19.44 1.97 4.16
C TYR A 240 -20.44 1.92 3.00
N LEU A 241 -21.45 2.79 3.02
CA LEU A 241 -22.45 2.87 1.96
C LEU A 241 -21.82 3.20 0.60
N VAL A 242 -20.92 4.18 0.55
CA VAL A 242 -20.16 4.51 -0.68
C VAL A 242 -19.30 3.32 -1.13
N GLY A 243 -18.64 2.64 -0.21
CA GLY A 243 -17.86 1.44 -0.48
C GLY A 243 -18.69 0.33 -1.13
N ARG A 244 -19.92 0.12 -0.62
CA ARG A 244 -20.86 -0.87 -1.16
C ARG A 244 -21.46 -0.47 -2.51
N SER A 245 -21.98 0.76 -2.61
CA SER A 245 -22.80 1.19 -3.75
C SER A 245 -21.98 1.72 -4.93
N VAL A 246 -20.91 2.47 -4.64
CA VAL A 246 -20.09 3.14 -5.67
C VAL A 246 -18.83 2.34 -6.01
N ALA A 247 -18.10 1.91 -4.97
CA ALA A 247 -16.85 1.17 -5.17
C ALA A 247 -17.06 -0.33 -5.46
N GLY A 248 -18.27 -0.88 -5.20
CA GLY A 248 -18.59 -2.29 -5.46
C GLY A 248 -17.86 -3.26 -4.51
N LEU A 249 -17.44 -2.78 -3.33
CA LEU A 249 -16.76 -3.62 -2.34
C LEU A 249 -17.76 -4.58 -1.67
N ASP A 250 -17.31 -5.75 -1.26
CA ASP A 250 -18.04 -6.62 -0.34
C ASP A 250 -18.18 -5.97 1.05
N SER A 251 -19.07 -6.51 1.89
CA SER A 251 -19.39 -5.92 3.20
C SER A 251 -18.18 -5.77 4.11
N ALA A 252 -17.27 -6.76 4.10
CA ALA A 252 -16.08 -6.73 4.94
C ALA A 252 -15.09 -5.65 4.48
N ASN A 253 -14.81 -5.56 3.17
CA ASN A 253 -13.93 -4.55 2.62
C ASN A 253 -14.53 -3.14 2.69
N ALA A 254 -15.86 -2.98 2.53
CA ALA A 254 -16.55 -1.70 2.72
C ALA A 254 -16.48 -1.23 4.18
N LEU A 255 -16.63 -2.14 5.15
CA LEU A 255 -16.49 -1.82 6.58
C LEU A 255 -15.05 -1.42 6.93
N ARG A 256 -14.05 -2.14 6.39
CA ARG A 256 -12.64 -1.77 6.56
C ARG A 256 -12.33 -0.40 5.96
N LEU A 257 -12.88 -0.10 4.77
CA LEU A 257 -12.77 1.23 4.16
C LEU A 257 -13.36 2.31 5.08
N GLY A 258 -14.57 2.08 5.63
CA GLY A 258 -15.22 2.97 6.57
C GLY A 258 -14.38 3.23 7.81
N LEU A 259 -13.81 2.18 8.41
CA LEU A 259 -12.96 2.29 9.61
C LEU A 259 -11.66 3.07 9.35
N VAL A 260 -10.97 2.80 8.24
CA VAL A 260 -9.72 3.50 7.89
C VAL A 260 -9.96 4.99 7.67
N LEU A 261 -11.09 5.36 7.07
CA LEU A 261 -11.42 6.74 6.73
C LEU A 261 -12.34 7.46 7.75
N ALA A 262 -12.73 6.81 8.85
CA ALA A 262 -13.63 7.37 9.86
C ALA A 262 -13.03 8.54 10.64
N ALA A 263 -11.70 8.56 10.82
CA ALA A 263 -11.01 9.67 11.48
C ALA A 263 -11.19 11.00 10.73
N GLY A 264 -11.20 12.11 11.46
CA GLY A 264 -11.03 13.42 10.87
C GLY A 264 -9.66 13.56 10.17
N GLY A 265 -9.56 14.49 9.22
CA GLY A 265 -8.34 14.74 8.47
C GLY A 265 -7.54 15.93 9.00
N GLU A 266 -6.25 15.96 8.70
CA GLU A 266 -5.35 17.07 9.01
C GLU A 266 -5.77 18.37 8.32
N PHE A 267 -6.38 18.30 7.16
CA PHE A 267 -6.88 19.48 6.46
C PHE A 267 -8.05 20.15 7.20
N ALA A 268 -8.79 19.42 8.05
CA ALA A 268 -9.85 20.01 8.85
C ALA A 268 -9.31 21.06 9.84
N PHE A 269 -8.12 20.87 10.41
CA PHE A 269 -7.47 21.87 11.25
C PHE A 269 -7.22 23.17 10.49
N VAL A 270 -6.68 23.07 9.26
CA VAL A 270 -6.41 24.22 8.40
C VAL A 270 -7.71 24.93 8.01
N VAL A 271 -8.73 24.17 7.61
CA VAL A 271 -10.07 24.67 7.24
C VAL A 271 -10.70 25.42 8.40
N PHE A 272 -10.68 24.85 9.61
CA PHE A 272 -11.33 25.46 10.77
C PHE A 272 -10.54 26.64 11.34
N GLN A 273 -9.22 26.58 11.29
CA GLN A 273 -8.36 27.72 11.66
C GLN A 273 -8.63 28.92 10.74
N LEU A 274 -8.70 28.69 9.43
CA LEU A 274 -9.00 29.74 8.46
C LEU A 274 -10.42 30.26 8.63
N ALA A 275 -11.40 29.38 8.86
CA ALA A 275 -12.78 29.75 9.11
C ALA A 275 -12.94 30.60 10.39
N ALA A 276 -12.20 30.29 11.45
CA ALA A 276 -12.17 31.08 12.67
C ALA A 276 -11.55 32.46 12.41
N GLY A 277 -10.48 32.55 11.62
CA GLY A 277 -9.89 33.84 11.21
C GLY A 277 -10.83 34.73 10.41
N HIS A 278 -11.77 34.14 9.66
CA HIS A 278 -12.81 34.84 8.89
C HIS A 278 -14.14 34.97 9.63
N GLN A 279 -14.13 34.79 10.98
CA GLN A 279 -15.32 34.94 11.86
C GLN A 279 -16.51 34.01 11.52
N LEU A 280 -16.25 32.90 10.79
CA LEU A 280 -17.25 31.88 10.46
C LEU A 280 -17.43 30.86 11.58
N LEU A 281 -16.47 30.75 12.50
CA LEU A 281 -16.53 29.90 13.68
C LEU A 281 -16.27 30.72 14.95
N SER A 282 -17.06 30.49 15.99
CA SER A 282 -16.73 31.01 17.31
C SER A 282 -15.48 30.35 17.89
N PRO A 283 -14.69 31.04 18.74
CA PRO A 283 -13.48 30.47 19.36
C PRO A 283 -13.76 29.17 20.12
N SER A 284 -14.88 29.08 20.82
CA SER A 284 -15.27 27.88 21.57
C SER A 284 -15.61 26.71 20.64
N LEU A 285 -16.34 26.94 19.55
CA LEU A 285 -16.65 25.90 18.57
C LEU A 285 -15.39 25.43 17.85
N HIS A 286 -14.50 26.35 17.46
CA HIS A 286 -13.20 26.01 16.88
C HIS A 286 -12.39 25.09 17.80
N GLY A 287 -12.22 25.46 19.10
CA GLY A 287 -11.51 24.63 20.07
C GLY A 287 -12.11 23.23 20.26
N MET A 288 -13.46 23.15 20.33
CA MET A 288 -14.15 21.84 20.42
C MET A 288 -13.96 20.99 19.17
N LEU A 289 -13.94 21.58 17.98
CA LEU A 289 -13.69 20.87 16.72
C LEU A 289 -12.26 20.35 16.64
N VAL A 290 -11.25 21.16 17.04
CA VAL A 290 -9.84 20.74 17.09
C VAL A 290 -9.69 19.53 18.01
N LEU A 291 -10.27 19.60 19.22
CA LEU A 291 -10.25 18.49 20.17
C LEU A 291 -10.96 17.24 19.61
N ALA A 292 -12.16 17.41 19.03
CA ALA A 292 -12.92 16.29 18.49
C ALA A 292 -12.19 15.58 17.35
N ILE A 293 -11.54 16.31 16.44
CA ILE A 293 -10.74 15.73 15.35
C ILE A 293 -9.53 15.01 15.93
N THR A 294 -8.80 15.64 16.84
CA THR A 294 -7.62 15.04 17.48
C THR A 294 -7.99 13.72 18.19
N LEU A 295 -9.07 13.73 18.97
CA LEU A 295 -9.58 12.53 19.63
C LEU A 295 -10.06 11.47 18.62
N SER A 296 -10.70 11.87 17.52
CA SER A 296 -11.13 10.92 16.49
C SER A 296 -9.94 10.20 15.85
N MET A 297 -8.82 10.90 15.63
CA MET A 297 -7.58 10.32 15.13
C MET A 297 -6.96 9.35 16.16
N ALA A 298 -6.97 9.70 17.45
CA ALA A 298 -6.43 8.86 18.51
C ALA A 298 -7.29 7.60 18.77
N ILE A 299 -8.61 7.71 18.65
CA ILE A 299 -9.55 6.62 18.93
C ILE A 299 -9.63 5.63 17.76
N THR A 300 -9.47 6.08 16.52
CA THR A 300 -9.63 5.22 15.33
C THR A 300 -8.75 3.97 15.32
N PRO A 301 -7.45 3.99 15.68
CA PRO A 301 -6.63 2.77 15.79
C PRO A 301 -7.17 1.79 16.81
N LEU A 302 -7.62 2.30 17.96
CA LEU A 302 -8.20 1.49 19.04
C LEU A 302 -9.52 0.86 18.60
N LEU A 303 -10.33 1.62 17.87
CA LEU A 303 -11.58 1.13 17.29
C LEU A 303 -11.34 0.00 16.27
N ILE A 304 -10.34 0.14 15.41
CA ILE A 304 -9.96 -0.87 14.44
C ILE A 304 -9.44 -2.13 15.15
N LEU A 305 -8.64 -1.96 16.20
CA LEU A 305 -8.14 -3.09 17.01
C LEU A 305 -9.29 -3.83 17.70
N ALA A 306 -10.22 -3.10 18.30
CA ALA A 306 -11.39 -3.66 19.00
C ALA A 306 -12.35 -4.37 18.05
N LEU A 307 -12.54 -3.85 16.81
CA LEU A 307 -13.43 -4.42 15.81
C LEU A 307 -12.76 -5.48 14.93
N SER A 308 -11.44 -5.67 15.03
CA SER A 308 -10.70 -6.66 14.23
C SER A 308 -11.26 -8.09 14.32
N PRO A 309 -11.69 -8.62 15.48
CA PRO A 309 -12.30 -9.94 15.57
C PRO A 309 -13.69 -10.02 14.91
N LEU A 310 -14.44 -8.93 14.91
CA LEU A 310 -15.72 -8.84 14.19
C LEU A 310 -15.49 -8.77 12.68
N LEU A 311 -14.47 -8.01 12.25
CA LEU A 311 -14.04 -7.93 10.85
C LEU A 311 -13.57 -9.27 10.30
N SER A 312 -12.83 -10.05 11.09
CA SER A 312 -12.42 -11.40 10.71
C SER A 312 -13.62 -12.35 10.60
N ARG A 313 -14.60 -12.24 11.50
CA ARG A 313 -15.84 -13.01 11.43
C ARG A 313 -16.70 -12.60 10.21
N ALA A 314 -16.80 -11.31 9.92
CA ALA A 314 -17.52 -10.81 8.74
C ALA A 314 -16.83 -11.15 7.41
N ALA A 315 -15.50 -11.21 7.39
CA ALA A 315 -14.73 -11.71 6.25
C ALA A 315 -14.89 -13.23 6.09
N ASN A 316 -15.08 -13.93 7.20
CA ASN A 316 -15.41 -15.34 7.25
C ASN A 316 -16.93 -15.63 7.18
N SER A 317 -17.78 -14.61 6.97
CA SER A 317 -19.15 -14.84 6.50
C SER A 317 -19.08 -15.27 5.03
N ILE A 318 -18.64 -16.46 4.88
CA ILE A 318 -18.45 -17.35 3.76
C ILE A 318 -19.73 -17.29 2.92
N ARG A 319 -19.60 -17.04 1.62
CA ARG A 319 -20.53 -17.65 0.68
C ARG A 319 -20.77 -19.06 1.19
N PRO A 320 -22.04 -19.48 1.41
CA PRO A 320 -22.29 -20.85 1.83
C PRO A 320 -21.49 -21.75 0.92
N VAL A 321 -20.61 -22.56 1.54
CA VAL A 321 -19.79 -23.50 0.79
C VAL A 321 -20.76 -24.43 0.09
N PRO A 322 -20.75 -24.57 -1.23
CA PRO A 322 -21.62 -25.52 -1.90
C PRO A 322 -21.37 -26.91 -1.29
N PRO A 323 -22.41 -27.67 -0.95
CA PRO A 323 -22.24 -28.99 -0.33
C PRO A 323 -21.31 -29.92 -1.11
N GLU A 324 -21.25 -29.73 -2.43
CA GLU A 324 -20.35 -30.44 -3.36
C GLU A 324 -18.86 -30.20 -3.11
N TYR A 325 -18.49 -29.12 -2.38
CA TYR A 325 -17.09 -28.80 -2.06
C TYR A 325 -16.66 -29.40 -0.72
N GLU A 326 -17.60 -29.81 0.12
CA GLU A 326 -17.33 -30.43 1.43
C GLU A 326 -17.23 -31.96 1.33
N GLN A 327 -17.81 -32.57 0.28
CA GLN A 327 -17.74 -34.00 0.08
C GLN A 327 -16.43 -34.34 -0.64
N ILE A 328 -15.46 -34.82 0.14
CA ILE A 328 -14.17 -35.26 -0.39
C ILE A 328 -14.33 -36.71 -0.88
N GLU A 329 -14.57 -36.84 -2.16
CA GLU A 329 -14.62 -38.14 -2.85
C GLU A 329 -13.27 -38.38 -3.54
N SER A 330 -12.52 -39.38 -3.10
CA SER A 330 -11.27 -39.77 -3.76
C SER A 330 -10.92 -41.22 -3.47
N ASP A 331 -10.45 -41.90 -4.49
CA ASP A 331 -9.84 -43.22 -4.40
C ASP A 331 -8.35 -43.08 -4.09
N SER A 332 -8.00 -43.12 -2.80
CA SER A 332 -6.61 -43.22 -2.28
C SER A 332 -5.62 -42.26 -2.95
N PRO A 333 -5.58 -40.98 -2.56
CA PRO A 333 -4.66 -40.00 -3.12
C PRO A 333 -3.21 -40.35 -2.79
N ARG A 334 -2.30 -40.19 -3.75
CA ARG A 334 -0.87 -40.27 -3.49
C ARG A 334 -0.28 -38.94 -3.02
N VAL A 335 -0.95 -37.85 -3.37
CA VAL A 335 -0.51 -36.47 -3.07
C VAL A 335 -1.68 -35.68 -2.52
N VAL A 336 -1.50 -34.97 -1.41
CA VAL A 336 -2.44 -33.98 -0.89
C VAL A 336 -1.80 -32.60 -1.00
N ILE A 337 -2.51 -31.67 -1.65
CA ILE A 337 -2.04 -30.29 -1.88
C ILE A 337 -2.86 -29.34 -1.00
N SER A 338 -2.20 -28.63 -0.11
CA SER A 338 -2.80 -27.58 0.73
C SER A 338 -2.50 -26.19 0.13
N GLY A 339 -3.54 -25.53 -0.38
CA GLY A 339 -3.51 -24.25 -1.06
C GLY A 339 -3.52 -24.36 -2.59
N MET A 340 -4.50 -23.72 -3.22
CA MET A 340 -4.68 -23.69 -4.70
C MET A 340 -4.36 -22.32 -5.28
N GLY A 341 -3.43 -21.61 -4.66
CA GLY A 341 -2.82 -20.41 -5.23
C GLY A 341 -1.95 -20.71 -6.46
N ARG A 342 -1.18 -19.72 -6.92
CA ARG A 342 -0.32 -19.81 -8.12
C ARG A 342 0.56 -21.07 -8.16
N MET A 343 1.21 -21.42 -7.05
CA MET A 343 2.09 -22.59 -6.96
C MET A 343 1.28 -23.89 -6.94
N GLY A 344 0.21 -23.97 -6.15
CA GLY A 344 -0.64 -25.15 -6.04
C GLY A 344 -1.28 -25.54 -7.38
N GLN A 345 -1.75 -24.56 -8.16
CA GLN A 345 -2.32 -24.78 -9.50
C GLN A 345 -1.30 -25.37 -10.49
N VAL A 346 -0.02 -24.93 -10.43
CA VAL A 346 1.04 -25.49 -11.29
C VAL A 346 1.30 -26.94 -10.92
N ILE A 347 1.44 -27.23 -9.61
CA ILE A 347 1.67 -28.58 -9.11
C ILE A 347 0.49 -29.50 -9.46
N ALA A 348 -0.75 -29.06 -9.22
CA ALA A 348 -1.94 -29.84 -9.54
C ALA A 348 -2.03 -30.17 -11.03
N ARG A 349 -1.73 -29.23 -11.93
CA ARG A 349 -1.67 -29.47 -13.37
C ARG A 349 -0.60 -30.49 -13.75
N MET A 350 0.56 -30.46 -13.12
CA MET A 350 1.63 -31.43 -13.36
C MET A 350 1.22 -32.82 -12.87
N MET A 351 0.62 -32.94 -11.66
CA MET A 351 0.12 -34.21 -11.14
C MET A 351 -0.94 -34.81 -12.08
N ARG A 352 -1.84 -33.99 -12.58
CA ARG A 352 -2.86 -34.41 -13.54
C ARG A 352 -2.25 -34.88 -14.86
N ALA A 353 -1.30 -34.13 -15.42
CA ALA A 353 -0.63 -34.50 -16.67
C ALA A 353 0.11 -35.84 -16.54
N GLN A 354 0.65 -36.15 -15.36
CA GLN A 354 1.32 -37.41 -15.05
C GLN A 354 0.36 -38.51 -14.56
N ARG A 355 -0.96 -38.24 -14.52
CA ARG A 355 -1.99 -39.17 -14.01
C ARG A 355 -1.74 -39.64 -12.58
N VAL A 356 -1.10 -38.79 -11.75
CA VAL A 356 -0.91 -39.06 -10.33
C VAL A 356 -2.18 -38.68 -9.58
N PRO A 357 -2.81 -39.59 -8.82
CA PRO A 357 -4.00 -39.28 -8.04
C PRO A 357 -3.64 -38.30 -6.92
N TYR A 358 -4.37 -37.18 -6.85
CA TYR A 358 -4.17 -36.15 -5.85
C TYR A 358 -5.49 -35.60 -5.34
N ILE A 359 -5.46 -34.99 -4.15
CA ILE A 359 -6.52 -34.13 -3.60
C ILE A 359 -5.93 -32.75 -3.36
N ALA A 360 -6.70 -31.71 -3.64
CA ALA A 360 -6.33 -30.35 -3.29
C ALA A 360 -7.35 -29.77 -2.29
N LEU A 361 -6.83 -29.08 -1.28
CA LEU A 361 -7.59 -28.38 -0.24
C LEU A 361 -7.33 -26.88 -0.34
N ASP A 362 -8.38 -26.07 -0.29
CA ASP A 362 -8.26 -24.61 -0.17
C ASP A 362 -9.33 -24.07 0.77
N THR A 363 -9.04 -22.97 1.44
CA THR A 363 -9.97 -22.27 2.33
C THR A 363 -10.74 -21.16 1.63
N SER A 364 -10.47 -20.90 0.35
CA SER A 364 -11.11 -19.88 -0.48
C SER A 364 -12.04 -20.51 -1.50
N VAL A 365 -13.33 -20.27 -1.37
CA VAL A 365 -14.34 -20.69 -2.35
C VAL A 365 -14.05 -20.10 -3.74
N ASP A 366 -13.61 -18.84 -3.80
CA ASP A 366 -13.25 -18.17 -5.06
C ASP A 366 -12.08 -18.87 -5.79
N SER A 367 -11.09 -19.36 -5.02
CA SER A 367 -9.97 -20.15 -5.58
C SER A 367 -10.43 -21.49 -6.12
N ILE A 368 -11.39 -22.12 -5.44
CA ILE A 368 -11.99 -23.40 -5.86
C ILE A 368 -12.83 -23.19 -7.13
N ASP A 369 -13.71 -22.18 -7.14
CA ASP A 369 -14.54 -21.82 -8.30
C ASP A 369 -13.68 -21.54 -9.54
N MET A 370 -12.62 -20.72 -9.35
CA MET A 370 -11.69 -20.39 -10.43
C MET A 370 -10.97 -21.64 -10.98
N SER A 371 -10.55 -22.53 -10.10
CA SER A 371 -9.84 -23.75 -10.50
C SER A 371 -10.78 -24.74 -11.18
N ARG A 372 -12.00 -24.93 -10.69
CA ARG A 372 -13.03 -25.78 -11.30
C ARG A 372 -13.54 -25.21 -12.62
N SER A 373 -13.58 -23.89 -12.79
CA SER A 373 -13.94 -23.26 -14.08
C SER A 373 -12.95 -23.59 -15.20
N LEU A 374 -11.68 -23.82 -14.85
CA LEU A 374 -10.64 -24.25 -15.80
C LEU A 374 -10.74 -25.74 -16.13
N SER A 375 -11.26 -26.55 -15.20
CA SER A 375 -11.47 -27.99 -15.39
C SER A 375 -12.42 -28.53 -14.32
N ALA A 376 -13.62 -28.92 -14.73
CA ALA A 376 -14.68 -29.38 -13.83
C ALA A 376 -14.29 -30.63 -13.00
N ASP A 377 -13.38 -31.46 -13.52
CA ASP A 377 -12.96 -32.73 -12.89
C ASP A 377 -11.74 -32.55 -11.95
N MET A 378 -11.39 -31.35 -11.55
CA MET A 378 -10.30 -31.17 -10.58
C MET A 378 -10.76 -31.56 -9.17
N PRO A 379 -10.06 -32.47 -8.47
CA PRO A 379 -10.40 -32.90 -7.12
C PRO A 379 -9.98 -31.86 -6.10
N ILE A 380 -10.65 -30.71 -6.11
CA ILE A 380 -10.39 -29.58 -5.23
C ILE A 380 -11.59 -29.42 -4.31
N PHE A 381 -11.31 -29.37 -3.01
CA PHE A 381 -12.31 -29.32 -1.96
C PHE A 381 -12.06 -28.17 -1.01
N TYR A 382 -13.16 -27.71 -0.40
CA TYR A 382 -13.06 -26.72 0.67
C TYR A 382 -12.58 -27.40 1.95
N GLY A 383 -11.50 -26.90 2.54
CA GLY A 383 -11.01 -27.44 3.80
C GLY A 383 -9.84 -26.66 4.38
N ASP A 384 -9.88 -26.47 5.70
CA ASP A 384 -8.77 -25.91 6.45
C ASP A 384 -7.84 -27.06 6.89
N PRO A 385 -6.58 -27.12 6.41
CA PRO A 385 -5.62 -28.18 6.77
C PRO A 385 -5.20 -28.16 8.25
N LEU A 386 -5.56 -27.15 9.02
CA LEU A 386 -5.35 -27.11 10.47
C LEU A 386 -6.36 -27.98 11.22
N ARG A 387 -7.45 -28.40 10.58
CA ARG A 387 -8.50 -29.21 11.19
C ARG A 387 -8.25 -30.70 10.92
N PRO A 388 -8.06 -31.52 11.99
CA PRO A 388 -7.77 -32.95 11.86
C PRO A 388 -8.84 -33.72 11.07
N GLU A 389 -10.11 -33.30 11.15
CA GLU A 389 -11.22 -33.93 10.44
C GLU A 389 -11.06 -33.81 8.92
N ILE A 390 -10.59 -32.63 8.45
CA ILE A 390 -10.37 -32.37 7.03
C ILE A 390 -9.18 -33.21 6.52
N LEU A 391 -8.10 -33.32 7.31
CA LEU A 391 -6.96 -34.15 6.95
C LEU A 391 -7.34 -35.64 6.85
N ARG A 392 -8.22 -36.13 7.73
CA ARG A 392 -8.76 -37.49 7.65
C ARG A 392 -9.65 -37.69 6.44
N ALA A 393 -10.57 -36.74 6.17
CA ALA A 393 -11.43 -36.78 5.00
C ALA A 393 -10.60 -36.76 3.69
N ALA A 394 -9.51 -36.01 3.64
CA ALA A 394 -8.56 -35.98 2.54
C ALA A 394 -7.65 -37.24 2.46
N GLN A 395 -7.84 -38.23 3.32
CA GLN A 395 -7.11 -39.50 3.36
C GLN A 395 -5.57 -39.29 3.41
N VAL A 396 -5.10 -38.34 4.24
CA VAL A 396 -3.66 -38.01 4.37
C VAL A 396 -2.86 -39.22 4.86
N ASP A 397 -3.48 -40.14 5.60
CA ASP A 397 -2.88 -41.41 6.04
C ASP A 397 -2.51 -42.35 4.89
N LYS A 398 -3.16 -42.23 3.73
CA LYS A 398 -2.87 -43.02 2.54
C LYS A 398 -1.94 -42.31 1.55
N ALA A 399 -1.73 -41.03 1.75
CA ALA A 399 -0.89 -40.22 0.85
C ALA A 399 0.60 -40.40 1.14
N GLN A 400 1.41 -40.34 0.10
CA GLN A 400 2.87 -40.37 0.19
C GLN A 400 3.44 -38.97 0.45
N PHE A 401 2.81 -37.95 -0.12
CA PHE A 401 3.26 -36.56 -0.05
C PHE A 401 2.14 -35.62 0.41
N PHE A 402 2.50 -34.69 1.30
CA PHE A 402 1.68 -33.57 1.67
C PHE A 402 2.37 -32.27 1.27
N ILE A 403 1.75 -31.49 0.39
CA ILE A 403 2.37 -30.31 -0.21
C ILE A 403 1.70 -29.05 0.35
N ILE A 404 2.46 -28.13 0.92
CA ILE A 404 1.95 -26.87 1.49
C ILE A 404 2.40 -25.71 0.62
N THR A 405 1.45 -25.04 -0.05
CA THR A 405 1.71 -23.93 -0.98
C THR A 405 1.21 -22.58 -0.51
N SER A 406 0.74 -22.49 0.75
CA SER A 406 0.28 -21.23 1.34
C SER A 406 1.32 -20.10 1.20
N SER A 407 0.85 -18.88 0.96
CA SER A 407 1.72 -17.68 0.92
C SER A 407 2.04 -17.13 2.30
N ASP A 408 1.30 -17.55 3.33
CA ASP A 408 1.50 -17.13 4.72
C ASP A 408 2.47 -18.09 5.42
N PRO A 409 3.63 -17.61 5.90
CA PRO A 409 4.63 -18.44 6.59
C PRO A 409 4.10 -19.08 7.88
N ASP A 410 3.28 -18.35 8.65
CA ASP A 410 2.77 -18.84 9.93
C ASP A 410 1.71 -19.92 9.73
N VAL A 411 0.87 -19.78 8.70
CA VAL A 411 -0.07 -20.84 8.29
C VAL A 411 0.69 -22.07 7.82
N THR A 412 1.75 -21.88 7.04
CA THR A 412 2.59 -22.99 6.54
C THR A 412 3.22 -23.76 7.68
N LEU A 413 3.81 -23.09 8.68
CA LEU A 413 4.43 -23.72 9.83
C LEU A 413 3.40 -24.50 10.66
N ARG A 414 2.29 -23.85 11.03
CA ARG A 414 1.22 -24.51 11.81
C ARG A 414 0.62 -25.72 11.09
N THR A 415 0.46 -25.63 9.78
CA THR A 415 -0.01 -26.76 8.95
C THR A 415 1.02 -27.90 8.99
N ALA A 416 2.30 -27.57 8.80
CA ALA A 416 3.39 -28.56 8.84
C ALA A 416 3.48 -29.25 10.22
N GLU A 417 3.41 -28.50 11.32
CA GLU A 417 3.37 -29.02 12.68
C GLU A 417 2.19 -29.96 12.90
N THR A 418 1.01 -29.56 12.46
CA THR A 418 -0.22 -30.35 12.62
C THR A 418 -0.15 -31.66 11.84
N VAL A 419 0.29 -31.60 10.57
CA VAL A 419 0.43 -32.78 9.71
C VAL A 419 1.53 -33.69 10.26
N ARG A 420 2.69 -33.15 10.65
CA ARG A 420 3.80 -33.94 11.22
C ARG A 420 3.40 -34.67 12.50
N ARG A 421 2.63 -34.01 13.36
CA ARG A 421 2.13 -34.60 14.61
C ARG A 421 1.13 -35.73 14.37
N LEU A 422 0.23 -35.58 13.41
CA LEU A 422 -0.84 -36.55 13.13
C LEU A 422 -0.38 -37.69 12.22
N TYR A 423 0.53 -37.40 11.29
CA TYR A 423 1.02 -38.31 10.26
C TYR A 423 2.57 -38.29 10.20
N PRO A 424 3.28 -38.87 11.15
CA PRO A 424 4.73 -38.76 11.26
C PRO A 424 5.51 -39.31 10.05
N ALA A 425 4.96 -40.28 9.35
CA ALA A 425 5.60 -40.98 8.23
C ALA A 425 5.49 -40.25 6.88
N ILE A 426 4.57 -39.27 6.74
CA ILE A 426 4.32 -38.61 5.46
C ILE A 426 5.48 -37.69 5.09
N THR A 427 5.84 -37.65 3.81
CA THR A 427 6.80 -36.66 3.29
C THR A 427 6.09 -35.31 3.09
N ILE A 428 6.51 -34.31 3.83
CA ILE A 428 5.97 -32.95 3.73
C ILE A 428 6.90 -32.11 2.87
N ILE A 429 6.35 -31.45 1.85
CA ILE A 429 7.05 -30.46 1.01
C ILE A 429 6.34 -29.12 1.20
N ALA A 430 7.06 -28.08 1.59
CA ALA A 430 6.45 -26.79 1.86
C ALA A 430 7.15 -25.62 1.13
N ARG A 431 6.35 -24.68 0.69
CA ARG A 431 6.83 -23.39 0.17
C ARG A 431 7.44 -22.58 1.29
N ALA A 432 8.67 -22.14 1.12
CA ALA A 432 9.36 -21.25 2.04
C ALA A 432 9.51 -19.85 1.45
N ARG A 433 9.15 -18.83 2.22
CA ARG A 433 9.17 -17.43 1.78
C ARG A 433 10.59 -16.82 1.83
N ASN A 434 11.36 -17.15 2.85
CA ASN A 434 12.70 -16.64 3.08
C ASN A 434 13.58 -17.69 3.78
N ARG A 435 14.87 -17.39 4.01
CA ARG A 435 15.83 -18.31 4.64
C ARG A 435 15.43 -18.69 6.07
N GLN A 436 14.96 -17.74 6.88
CA GLN A 436 14.51 -18.02 8.25
C GLN A 436 13.34 -19.00 8.27
N HIS A 437 12.39 -18.86 7.33
CA HIS A 437 11.29 -19.80 7.19
C HIS A 437 11.77 -21.20 6.76
N VAL A 438 12.81 -21.30 5.91
CA VAL A 438 13.44 -22.59 5.57
C VAL A 438 13.98 -23.28 6.83
N HIS A 439 14.70 -22.56 7.69
CA HIS A 439 15.27 -23.15 8.91
C HIS A 439 14.20 -23.74 9.82
N LYS A 440 13.14 -23.00 10.08
CA LYS A 440 12.00 -23.48 10.88
C LYS A 440 11.28 -24.70 10.28
N LEU A 441 11.21 -24.79 8.94
CA LEU A 441 10.63 -25.95 8.26
C LEU A 441 11.56 -27.17 8.33
N ILE A 442 12.87 -26.97 8.25
CA ILE A 442 13.85 -28.05 8.41
C ILE A 442 13.76 -28.66 9.81
N ASP A 443 13.58 -27.86 10.86
CA ASP A 443 13.40 -28.34 12.25
C ASP A 443 12.17 -29.26 12.40
N LEU A 444 11.14 -29.07 11.56
CA LEU A 444 9.96 -29.92 11.46
C LEU A 444 10.15 -31.12 10.53
N ASN A 445 11.37 -31.36 10.03
CA ASN A 445 11.67 -32.39 9.03
C ASN A 445 10.80 -32.25 7.76
N VAL A 446 10.69 -31.00 7.25
CA VAL A 446 9.93 -30.63 6.06
C VAL A 446 10.89 -30.25 4.95
N LEU A 447 10.67 -30.76 3.74
CA LEU A 447 11.41 -30.36 2.55
C LEU A 447 10.96 -28.97 2.11
N ALA A 448 11.79 -27.96 2.40
CA ALA A 448 11.47 -26.56 2.11
C ALA A 448 11.91 -26.15 0.70
N VAL A 449 10.98 -25.64 -0.10
CA VAL A 449 11.24 -25.09 -1.44
C VAL A 449 11.11 -23.57 -1.39
N ARG A 450 12.21 -22.85 -1.66
CA ARG A 450 12.23 -21.38 -1.67
C ARG A 450 11.46 -20.85 -2.88
N GLU A 451 10.48 -19.99 -2.62
CA GLU A 451 9.50 -19.52 -3.61
C GLU A 451 10.13 -18.89 -4.86
N THR A 452 11.11 -18.01 -4.67
CA THR A 452 11.67 -17.20 -5.77
C THR A 452 13.04 -17.69 -6.23
N PHE A 453 13.67 -18.61 -5.50
CA PHE A 453 15.08 -18.98 -5.75
C PHE A 453 15.30 -19.56 -7.14
N HIS A 454 14.51 -20.56 -7.53
CA HIS A 454 14.67 -21.22 -8.82
C HIS A 454 14.33 -20.31 -10.00
N SER A 455 13.28 -19.50 -9.86
CA SER A 455 12.91 -18.50 -10.88
C SER A 455 13.97 -17.40 -11.02
N SER A 456 14.57 -16.96 -9.90
CA SER A 456 15.67 -15.99 -9.94
C SER A 456 16.91 -16.55 -10.61
N LEU A 457 17.22 -17.84 -10.40
CA LEU A 457 18.33 -18.51 -11.09
C LEU A 457 18.08 -18.60 -12.60
N GLU A 458 16.85 -18.91 -13.01
CA GLU A 458 16.50 -18.94 -14.45
C GLU A 458 16.59 -17.54 -15.09
N MET A 459 16.11 -16.50 -14.41
CA MET A 459 16.29 -15.11 -14.87
C MET A 459 17.78 -14.75 -14.99
N SER A 460 18.59 -15.13 -14.01
CA SER A 460 20.05 -14.91 -14.05
C SER A 460 20.72 -15.66 -15.21
N ARG A 461 20.28 -16.88 -15.50
CA ARG A 461 20.74 -17.65 -16.66
C ARG A 461 20.47 -16.89 -17.97
N GLN A 462 19.26 -16.37 -18.14
CA GLN A 462 18.89 -15.59 -19.32
C GLN A 462 19.72 -14.31 -19.46
N ILE A 463 19.99 -13.62 -18.33
CA ILE A 463 20.85 -12.43 -18.31
C ILE A 463 22.28 -12.80 -18.76
N LEU A 464 22.86 -13.86 -18.18
CA LEU A 464 24.22 -14.29 -18.52
C LEU A 464 24.33 -14.68 -20.00
N THR A 465 23.36 -15.39 -20.54
CA THR A 465 23.29 -15.75 -21.96
C THR A 465 23.13 -14.50 -22.84
N GLY A 466 22.29 -13.55 -22.42
CA GLY A 466 22.12 -12.26 -23.13
C GLY A 466 23.37 -11.37 -23.11
N MET A 467 24.27 -11.57 -22.14
CA MET A 467 25.59 -10.93 -22.04
C MET A 467 26.66 -11.63 -22.88
N GLY A 468 26.33 -12.70 -23.63
CA GLY A 468 27.21 -13.37 -24.56
C GLY A 468 27.87 -14.68 -24.03
N LEU A 469 27.49 -15.19 -22.87
CA LEU A 469 27.93 -16.50 -22.43
C LEU A 469 27.23 -17.61 -23.22
N SER A 470 27.93 -18.73 -23.47
CA SER A 470 27.26 -19.92 -24.01
C SER A 470 26.22 -20.47 -23.00
N PRO A 471 25.18 -21.19 -23.46
CA PRO A 471 24.21 -21.80 -22.56
C PRO A 471 24.88 -22.71 -21.53
N GLU A 472 25.90 -23.49 -21.92
CA GLU A 472 26.65 -24.40 -21.03
C GLU A 472 27.46 -23.65 -19.96
N GLN A 473 28.09 -22.52 -20.34
CA GLN A 473 28.79 -21.65 -19.41
C GLN A 473 27.84 -21.02 -18.40
N ALA A 474 26.68 -20.51 -18.87
CA ALA A 474 25.65 -19.96 -18.00
C ALA A 474 25.13 -21.02 -17.02
N ASP A 475 24.79 -22.21 -17.50
CA ASP A 475 24.32 -23.34 -16.67
C ASP A 475 25.37 -23.78 -15.63
N SER A 476 26.64 -23.83 -16.00
CA SER A 476 27.75 -24.17 -15.07
C SER A 476 27.84 -23.13 -13.93
N ARG A 477 27.75 -21.82 -14.25
CA ARG A 477 27.79 -20.73 -13.26
C ARG A 477 26.59 -20.77 -12.33
N ILE A 478 25.41 -21.00 -12.86
CA ILE A 478 24.16 -21.14 -12.08
C ILE A 478 24.25 -22.37 -11.16
N ALA A 479 24.75 -23.49 -11.64
CA ALA A 479 24.93 -24.71 -10.82
C ALA A 479 25.94 -24.49 -9.69
N ARG A 480 27.04 -23.76 -9.94
CA ARG A 480 28.03 -23.37 -8.95
C ARG A 480 27.46 -22.47 -7.88
N PHE A 481 26.76 -21.43 -8.30
CA PHE A 481 26.05 -20.53 -7.38
C PHE A 481 25.03 -21.28 -6.50
N ARG A 482 24.21 -22.17 -7.09
CA ARG A 482 23.23 -22.99 -6.36
C ARG A 482 23.90 -23.79 -5.26
N ARG A 483 24.99 -24.55 -5.59
CA ARG A 483 25.70 -25.35 -4.60
C ARG A 483 26.27 -24.52 -3.46
N HIS A 484 26.85 -23.36 -3.78
CA HIS A 484 27.36 -22.44 -2.76
C HIS A 484 26.23 -21.92 -1.85
N ASP A 485 25.11 -21.44 -2.42
CA ASP A 485 24.00 -20.92 -1.66
C ASP A 485 23.32 -21.99 -0.78
N GLU A 486 23.21 -23.23 -1.25
CA GLU A 486 22.72 -24.37 -0.47
C GLU A 486 23.67 -24.72 0.68
N ALA A 487 24.98 -24.67 0.46
CA ALA A 487 25.97 -24.87 1.52
C ALA A 487 25.91 -23.78 2.60
N VAL A 488 25.77 -22.52 2.19
CA VAL A 488 25.57 -21.38 3.11
C VAL A 488 24.29 -21.55 3.91
N LEU A 489 23.20 -21.95 3.28
CA LEU A 489 21.92 -22.20 3.95
C LEU A 489 22.06 -23.30 5.01
N ALA A 490 22.73 -24.40 4.69
CA ALA A 490 22.97 -25.48 5.63
C ALA A 490 23.89 -25.07 6.80
N ALA A 491 24.91 -24.24 6.55
CA ALA A 491 25.74 -23.66 7.60
C ALA A 491 24.97 -22.73 8.53
N GLN A 492 24.13 -21.85 7.96
CA GLN A 492 23.31 -20.93 8.71
C GLN A 492 22.22 -21.63 9.54
N HIS A 493 21.74 -22.80 9.12
CA HIS A 493 20.75 -23.57 9.87
C HIS A 493 21.22 -23.93 11.30
N ARG A 494 22.52 -24.07 11.51
CA ARG A 494 23.08 -24.40 12.84
C ARG A 494 23.09 -23.22 13.81
N VAL A 495 22.93 -22.00 13.32
CA VAL A 495 23.12 -20.76 14.08
C VAL A 495 22.01 -19.72 13.82
N TYR A 496 20.90 -20.13 13.21
CA TYR A 496 19.89 -19.17 12.73
C TYR A 496 19.16 -18.41 13.85
N ASP A 497 19.24 -18.88 15.08
CA ASP A 497 18.69 -18.18 16.27
C ASP A 497 19.64 -17.10 16.80
N ASP A 498 20.92 -17.09 16.40
CA ASP A 498 21.91 -16.09 16.76
C ASP A 498 22.15 -15.11 15.61
N ALA A 499 21.59 -13.90 15.74
CA ALA A 499 21.69 -12.85 14.72
C ALA A 499 23.15 -12.44 14.41
N ALA A 500 24.06 -12.48 15.39
CA ALA A 500 25.47 -12.13 15.20
C ALA A 500 26.20 -13.22 14.40
N ALA A 501 25.96 -14.49 14.73
CA ALA A 501 26.53 -15.64 14.01
C ALA A 501 25.99 -15.74 12.57
N VAL A 502 24.70 -15.46 12.35
CA VAL A 502 24.11 -15.39 10.99
C VAL A 502 24.77 -14.28 10.17
N MET A 503 25.03 -13.10 10.76
CA MET A 503 25.67 -11.99 10.07
C MET A 503 27.14 -12.31 9.73
N GLN A 504 27.85 -12.98 10.63
CA GLN A 504 29.22 -13.42 10.40
C GLN A 504 29.30 -14.44 9.26
N THR A 505 28.45 -15.48 9.28
CA THR A 505 28.40 -16.49 8.22
C THR A 505 27.99 -15.87 6.88
N ALA A 506 27.10 -14.88 6.87
CA ALA A 506 26.72 -14.17 5.65
C ALA A 506 27.88 -13.35 5.05
N ARG A 507 28.71 -12.69 5.88
CA ARG A 507 29.91 -11.95 5.43
C ARG A 507 30.96 -12.89 4.84
N GLN A 508 31.22 -14.01 5.51
CA GLN A 508 32.13 -15.01 5.03
C GLN A 508 31.69 -15.61 3.69
N ALA A 509 30.42 -16.00 3.59
CA ALA A 509 29.83 -16.54 2.36
C ALA A 509 29.89 -15.54 1.19
N ARG A 510 29.77 -14.23 1.46
CA ARG A 510 29.94 -13.20 0.43
C ARG A 510 31.39 -13.15 -0.08
N ALA A 511 32.36 -13.16 0.80
CA ALA A 511 33.79 -13.15 0.43
C ALA A 511 34.15 -14.42 -0.38
N GLU A 512 33.67 -15.60 0.04
CA GLU A 512 33.85 -16.86 -0.68
C GLU A 512 33.23 -16.80 -2.09
N LEU A 513 32.01 -16.20 -2.21
CA LEU A 513 31.32 -16.05 -3.49
C LEU A 513 32.10 -15.12 -4.45
N GLU A 514 32.64 -14.02 -3.94
CA GLU A 514 33.45 -13.08 -4.71
C GLU A 514 34.70 -13.80 -5.26
N THR A 515 35.43 -14.57 -4.41
CA THR A 515 36.60 -15.35 -4.82
C THR A 515 36.25 -16.43 -5.84
N LEU A 516 35.09 -17.07 -5.68
CA LEU A 516 34.63 -18.17 -6.53
C LEU A 516 34.34 -17.72 -7.98
N PHE A 517 33.99 -16.46 -8.16
CA PHE A 517 33.67 -15.87 -9.48
C PHE A 517 34.73 -14.89 -10.01
N ASP A 518 35.80 -14.59 -9.26
CA ASP A 518 36.86 -13.71 -9.76
C ASP A 518 37.61 -14.32 -10.95
N ALA A 519 37.83 -15.63 -10.96
CA ALA A 519 38.41 -16.35 -12.11
C ALA A 519 37.51 -16.21 -13.37
N ASP A 520 36.19 -16.20 -13.18
CA ASP A 520 35.22 -16.07 -14.27
C ASP A 520 35.18 -14.66 -14.88
N ARG A 521 35.56 -13.61 -14.11
CA ARG A 521 35.66 -12.23 -14.61
C ARG A 521 36.78 -12.08 -15.63
N ILE A 522 37.90 -12.72 -15.38
CA ILE A 522 39.08 -12.71 -16.29
C ILE A 522 38.68 -13.33 -17.65
N GLU A 523 37.87 -14.38 -17.63
CA GLU A 523 37.43 -15.08 -18.84
C GLU A 523 36.43 -14.26 -19.68
N VAL A 524 35.50 -13.51 -19.03
CA VAL A 524 34.53 -12.62 -19.71
C VAL A 524 35.28 -11.46 -20.38
N ASN A 525 36.23 -10.84 -19.69
CA ASN A 525 37.01 -9.75 -20.25
C ASN A 525 37.86 -10.20 -21.44
N SER A 526 38.47 -11.40 -21.37
CA SER A 526 39.24 -11.94 -22.48
C SER A 526 38.37 -12.28 -23.71
N VAL A 527 37.12 -12.69 -23.51
CA VAL A 527 36.17 -12.95 -24.61
C VAL A 527 35.69 -11.65 -25.21
N GLN A 528 35.42 -10.61 -24.39
CA GLN A 528 35.05 -9.29 -24.89
C GLN A 528 36.20 -8.62 -25.65
N ASP A 529 37.43 -8.74 -25.18
CA ASP A 529 38.63 -8.27 -25.87
C ASP A 529 38.89 -9.03 -27.19
N ALA A 530 38.63 -10.33 -27.23
CA ALA A 530 38.75 -11.14 -28.44
C ALA A 530 37.65 -10.77 -29.46
N VAL A 531 36.44 -10.49 -29.05
CA VAL A 531 35.34 -10.05 -29.94
C VAL A 531 35.61 -8.62 -30.43
N ALA A 532 36.11 -7.73 -29.57
CA ALA A 532 36.49 -6.37 -29.94
C ALA A 532 37.70 -6.36 -30.91
N GLY A 533 38.64 -7.26 -30.74
CA GLY A 533 39.78 -7.46 -31.63
C GLY A 533 39.40 -8.07 -32.99
N ALA A 534 38.38 -8.93 -33.02
CA ALA A 534 37.89 -9.53 -34.29
C ALA A 534 37.07 -8.58 -35.15
N THR A 535 36.55 -7.48 -34.60
CA THR A 535 35.84 -6.42 -35.31
C THR A 535 36.75 -5.35 -35.90
N GLN A 536 38.07 -5.38 -35.60
CA GLN A 536 39.08 -4.56 -36.22
C GLN A 536 39.88 -5.38 -37.24
N THR A 537 39.28 -5.80 -38.35
CA THR A 537 40.03 -6.20 -39.54
C THR A 537 40.62 -4.94 -40.20
N PRO A 538 41.94 -4.88 -40.48
CA PRO A 538 42.50 -3.75 -41.17
C PRO A 538 41.99 -3.75 -42.62
N ASP A 539 41.47 -2.63 -43.05
CA ASP A 539 41.32 -2.31 -44.49
C ASP A 539 42.69 -2.49 -45.15
N ALA A 540 42.84 -3.59 -45.86
CA ALA A 540 44.00 -3.87 -46.65
C ALA A 540 44.06 -2.91 -47.82
N ASP A 541 44.91 -1.93 -47.67
CA ASP A 541 45.67 -1.24 -48.68
C ASP A 541 45.66 -1.88 -50.09
N GLY A 542 45.08 -1.15 -51.03
CA GLY A 542 45.01 -1.51 -52.44
C GLY A 542 45.27 -0.30 -53.30
N SER A 543 46.32 0.47 -53.05
CA SER A 543 46.88 1.38 -54.01
C SER A 543 48.12 0.77 -54.62
N GLN A 544 48.06 0.45 -55.91
CA GLN A 544 49.06 0.85 -56.89
C GLN A 544 48.88 0.14 -58.23
N ARG A 545 48.88 1.01 -59.28
CA ARG A 545 49.33 0.86 -60.64
C ARG A 545 48.24 0.73 -61.74
N GLN A 546 48.08 1.68 -62.40
CA GLN A 546 48.45 2.34 -63.70
C GLN A 546 47.29 3.18 -64.23
#